data_f23f8ed1a5ddd421bb0ac67ccc3ee94a
#
_entry.id   f23f8ed1a5ddd421bb0ac67ccc3ee94a
#
_cell.length_a   1.000
_cell.length_b   1.000
_cell.length_c   1.000
_cell.angle_alpha   90.00
_cell.angle_beta   90.00
_cell.angle_gamma   90.00
#
_symmetry.space_group_name_H-M   'P 1'
#
loop_
_entity.id
_entity.type
_entity.pdbx_description
1 polymer ?
#
loop_
_entity_poly.entity_id
_entity_poly.type
_entity_poly.pdbx_seq_one_letter_code
_entity_poly.pdbx_strand_id
1 'polypeptide(L)'
;MTTPSRRTPPPRQVAHGDPLIPPLARAIDWAPLALVTAFVAGVLSLTNAGEPLAGQDALLLMRVSGTLLGSAVAFALVDAMSADLGATAVPRWVRQSLRCLLAGGTAVAVWLGAFSYALSRLPDGTLFPVGDLLIEMAACLGIALAAAATAVRFASGRQAAMAAVVVQLGLVLATILLPEQVRLWPPTCGFGYWDQAHQFWLAMSPLPYAWLGLALRDLRR
;
A
#
# COMPACT_ATOMS: atom_id res chain seq x y z
N MET A 1 40.49 18.54 47.91
CA MET A 1 39.74 17.52 47.17
C MET A 1 39.21 18.19 45.90
N THR A 2 39.88 17.96 44.76
CA THR A 2 39.51 18.53 43.45
C THR A 2 38.70 17.49 42.69
N THR A 3 37.43 17.75 42.43
CA THR A 3 36.52 16.91 41.64
C THR A 3 36.97 16.87 40.16
N PRO A 4 37.16 15.70 39.55
CA PRO A 4 37.55 15.62 38.16
C PRO A 4 36.38 16.07 37.26
N SER A 5 36.65 17.09 36.43
CA SER A 5 35.74 17.57 35.39
C SER A 5 35.45 16.47 34.39
N ARG A 6 34.20 16.01 34.33
CA ARG A 6 33.69 15.12 33.29
C ARG A 6 33.71 15.85 31.94
N ARG A 7 34.67 15.53 31.09
CA ARG A 7 34.66 15.95 29.69
C ARG A 7 33.49 15.29 28.97
N THR A 8 32.49 16.08 28.60
CA THR A 8 31.45 15.68 27.66
C THR A 8 32.09 15.34 26.31
N PRO A 9 31.84 14.17 25.73
CA PRO A 9 32.33 13.87 24.38
C PRO A 9 31.75 14.87 23.38
N PRO A 10 32.52 15.27 22.36
CA PRO A 10 32.03 16.20 21.34
C PRO A 10 30.83 15.59 20.61
N PRO A 11 29.86 16.41 20.21
CA PRO A 11 28.73 15.93 19.43
C PRO A 11 29.25 15.29 18.14
N ARG A 12 28.88 14.04 17.92
CA ARG A 12 29.17 13.32 16.68
C ARG A 12 28.56 14.12 15.54
N GLN A 13 29.41 14.79 14.77
CA GLN A 13 29.00 15.41 13.49
C GLN A 13 28.52 14.27 12.59
N VAL A 14 27.22 14.19 12.39
CA VAL A 14 26.62 13.31 11.38
C VAL A 14 27.08 13.85 10.04
N ALA A 15 27.93 13.10 9.36
CA ALA A 15 28.41 13.45 8.04
C ALA A 15 27.22 13.70 7.11
N HIS A 16 27.13 14.91 6.57
CA HIS A 16 26.16 15.31 5.58
C HIS A 16 26.38 14.43 4.33
N GLY A 17 25.57 13.42 4.11
CA GLY A 17 25.65 12.62 2.90
C GLY A 17 25.27 11.15 3.03
N ASP A 18 24.99 10.61 4.24
CA ASP A 18 24.54 9.23 4.34
C ASP A 18 23.14 9.11 3.73
N PRO A 19 22.95 8.22 2.72
CA PRO A 19 21.66 8.03 2.09
C PRO A 19 20.66 7.53 3.14
N LEU A 20 19.59 8.30 3.37
CA LEU A 20 18.51 7.97 4.33
C LEU A 20 17.74 6.69 3.97
N ILE A 21 17.85 6.26 2.72
CA ILE A 21 17.10 5.13 2.18
C ILE A 21 17.41 3.79 2.87
N PRO A 22 18.70 3.37 3.05
CA PRO A 22 18.99 2.07 3.64
C PRO A 22 18.49 1.92 5.09
N PRO A 23 18.68 2.89 6.01
CA PRO A 23 18.17 2.76 7.36
C PRO A 23 16.62 2.79 7.40
N LEU A 24 15.96 3.58 6.54
CA LEU A 24 14.50 3.60 6.46
C LEU A 24 13.94 2.30 5.89
N ALA A 25 14.57 1.71 4.88
CA ALA A 25 14.16 0.43 4.32
C ALA A 25 14.25 -0.71 5.37
N ARG A 26 15.28 -0.68 6.24
CA ARG A 26 15.41 -1.64 7.34
C ARG A 26 14.38 -1.44 8.46
N ALA A 27 13.87 -0.22 8.61
CA ALA A 27 12.87 0.12 9.62
C ALA A 27 11.43 -0.25 9.21
N ILE A 28 11.21 -0.67 7.96
CA ILE A 28 9.92 -1.15 7.47
C ILE A 28 9.73 -2.61 7.87
N ASP A 29 8.54 -2.95 8.41
CA ASP A 29 8.14 -4.34 8.60
C ASP A 29 7.72 -4.94 7.25
N TRP A 30 8.66 -5.62 6.59
CA TRP A 30 8.45 -6.25 5.29
C TRP A 30 7.70 -7.59 5.37
N ALA A 31 7.55 -8.17 6.58
CA ALA A 31 6.97 -9.50 6.73
C ALA A 31 5.53 -9.60 6.20
N PRO A 32 4.61 -8.65 6.47
CA PRO A 32 3.26 -8.71 5.90
C PRO A 32 3.26 -8.63 4.37
N LEU A 33 4.10 -7.76 3.78
CA LEU A 33 4.20 -7.61 2.34
C LEU A 33 4.80 -8.87 1.68
N ALA A 34 5.84 -9.45 2.27
CA ALA A 34 6.44 -10.70 1.78
C ALA A 34 5.43 -11.87 1.85
N LEU A 35 4.68 -11.98 2.95
CA LEU A 35 3.66 -13.01 3.11
C LEU A 35 2.55 -12.89 2.06
N VAL A 36 2.03 -11.68 1.85
CA VAL A 36 1.00 -11.43 0.83
C VAL A 36 1.56 -11.66 -0.57
N THR A 37 2.80 -11.25 -0.84
CA THR A 37 3.46 -11.53 -2.13
C THR A 37 3.55 -13.04 -2.40
N ALA A 38 4.00 -13.82 -1.43
CA ALA A 38 4.07 -15.27 -1.54
C ALA A 38 2.68 -15.90 -1.72
N PHE A 39 1.68 -15.41 -1.01
CA PHE A 39 0.29 -15.85 -1.16
C PHE A 39 -0.25 -15.56 -2.56
N VAL A 40 -0.10 -14.33 -3.06
CA VAL A 40 -0.52 -13.93 -4.41
C VAL A 40 0.16 -14.78 -5.47
N ALA A 41 1.48 -14.97 -5.38
CA ALA A 41 2.23 -15.81 -6.31
C ALA A 41 1.75 -17.27 -6.26
N GLY A 42 1.53 -17.81 -5.06
CA GLY A 42 1.01 -19.16 -4.85
C GLY A 42 -0.37 -19.35 -5.47
N VAL A 43 -1.31 -18.45 -5.18
CA VAL A 43 -2.68 -18.53 -5.72
C VAL A 43 -2.66 -18.44 -7.24
N LEU A 44 -1.95 -17.47 -7.82
CA LEU A 44 -1.84 -17.33 -9.28
C LEU A 44 -1.21 -18.55 -9.96
N SER A 45 -0.24 -19.18 -9.31
CA SER A 45 0.43 -20.37 -9.88
C SER A 45 -0.45 -21.62 -9.77
N LEU A 46 -1.26 -21.73 -8.72
CA LEU A 46 -2.10 -22.91 -8.47
C LEU A 46 -3.47 -22.82 -9.16
N THR A 47 -3.98 -21.61 -9.42
CA THR A 47 -5.26 -21.45 -10.11
C THR A 47 -5.12 -21.96 -11.55
N ASN A 48 -5.97 -22.95 -11.90
CA ASN A 48 -5.97 -23.61 -13.22
C ASN A 48 -4.56 -24.06 -13.65
N ALA A 49 -3.82 -24.72 -12.75
CA ALA A 49 -2.47 -25.19 -13.02
C ALA A 49 -2.47 -26.13 -14.25
N GLY A 50 -1.75 -25.72 -15.32
CA GLY A 50 -1.67 -26.47 -16.57
C GLY A 50 -2.70 -26.07 -17.64
N GLU A 51 -3.67 -25.20 -17.33
CA GLU A 51 -4.68 -24.70 -18.28
C GLU A 51 -4.59 -23.17 -18.42
N PRO A 52 -5.12 -22.61 -19.52
CA PRO A 52 -5.25 -21.16 -19.67
C PRO A 52 -6.15 -20.58 -18.55
N LEU A 53 -5.79 -19.41 -18.05
CA LEU A 53 -6.54 -18.72 -17.01
C LEU A 53 -7.78 -18.06 -17.63
N ALA A 54 -8.97 -18.30 -17.06
CA ALA A 54 -10.17 -17.60 -17.51
C ALA A 54 -10.10 -16.11 -17.21
N GLY A 55 -10.56 -15.25 -18.12
CA GLY A 55 -10.48 -13.80 -17.95
C GLY A 55 -11.17 -13.27 -16.69
N GLN A 56 -12.29 -13.89 -16.28
CA GLN A 56 -12.99 -13.53 -15.03
C GLN A 56 -12.18 -13.86 -13.78
N ASP A 57 -11.50 -15.01 -13.77
CA ASP A 57 -10.64 -15.42 -12.67
C ASP A 57 -9.42 -14.50 -12.57
N ALA A 58 -8.84 -14.15 -13.72
CA ALA A 58 -7.75 -13.19 -13.78
C ALA A 58 -8.15 -11.82 -13.22
N LEU A 59 -9.31 -11.30 -13.58
CA LEU A 59 -9.85 -10.04 -13.04
C LEU A 59 -10.02 -10.11 -11.51
N LEU A 60 -10.66 -11.17 -11.02
CA LEU A 60 -10.86 -11.36 -9.59
C LEU A 60 -9.53 -11.44 -8.84
N LEU A 61 -8.59 -12.24 -9.35
CA LEU A 61 -7.27 -12.41 -8.74
C LEU A 61 -6.50 -11.09 -8.70
N MET A 62 -6.55 -10.27 -9.75
CA MET A 62 -5.88 -8.97 -9.78
C MET A 62 -6.47 -7.97 -8.77
N ARG A 63 -7.79 -7.96 -8.61
CA ARG A 63 -8.49 -7.12 -7.63
C ARG A 63 -8.19 -7.54 -6.20
N VAL A 64 -8.28 -8.85 -5.93
CA VAL A 64 -7.94 -9.40 -4.61
C VAL A 64 -6.47 -9.12 -4.29
N SER A 65 -5.57 -9.33 -5.25
CA SER A 65 -4.13 -9.03 -5.09
C SER A 65 -3.88 -7.56 -4.76
N GLY A 66 -4.53 -6.64 -5.47
CA GLY A 66 -4.42 -5.19 -5.21
C GLY A 66 -4.90 -4.81 -3.80
N THR A 67 -6.02 -5.36 -3.36
CA THR A 67 -6.57 -5.15 -2.02
C THR A 67 -5.65 -5.71 -0.93
N LEU A 68 -5.14 -6.93 -1.11
CA LEU A 68 -4.24 -7.57 -0.14
C LEU A 68 -2.90 -6.87 -0.05
N LEU A 69 -2.30 -6.49 -1.19
CA LEU A 69 -1.04 -5.74 -1.22
C LEU A 69 -1.20 -4.36 -0.58
N GLY A 70 -2.30 -3.66 -0.85
CA GLY A 70 -2.65 -2.41 -0.16
C GLY A 70 -2.73 -2.60 1.35
N SER A 71 -3.43 -3.64 1.81
CA SER A 71 -3.54 -3.99 3.24
C SER A 71 -2.18 -4.27 3.88
N ALA A 72 -1.29 -4.97 3.16
CA ALA A 72 0.06 -5.27 3.65
C ALA A 72 0.93 -4.02 3.79
N VAL A 73 0.79 -3.06 2.86
CA VAL A 73 1.53 -1.78 2.89
C VAL A 73 1.15 -0.91 4.10
N ALA A 74 -0.06 -1.05 4.65
CA ALA A 74 -0.46 -0.35 5.87
C ALA A 74 0.51 -0.60 7.04
N PHE A 75 1.12 -1.77 7.11
CA PHE A 75 2.10 -2.12 8.15
C PHE A 75 3.44 -1.38 8.00
N ALA A 76 3.79 -0.89 6.82
CA ALA A 76 5.03 -0.14 6.60
C ALA A 76 5.06 1.21 7.30
N LEU A 77 3.90 1.79 7.61
CA LEU A 77 3.78 3.07 8.34
C LEU A 77 3.86 2.92 9.85
N VAL A 78 3.81 1.68 10.36
CA VAL A 78 4.01 1.39 11.79
C VAL A 78 5.46 1.67 12.16
N ASP A 79 5.67 2.63 13.05
CA ASP A 79 6.98 2.97 13.56
C ASP A 79 7.13 2.41 14.98
N ALA A 80 7.81 1.26 15.07
CA ALA A 80 8.11 0.64 16.37
C ALA A 80 9.04 1.49 17.24
N MET A 81 9.78 2.44 16.62
CA MET A 81 10.75 3.30 17.28
C MET A 81 10.29 4.77 17.37
N SER A 82 9.00 5.05 17.19
CA SER A 82 8.48 6.43 17.14
C SER A 82 8.77 7.25 18.40
N ALA A 83 8.83 6.59 19.57
CA ALA A 83 9.14 7.23 20.84
C ALA A 83 10.61 7.67 20.94
N ASP A 84 11.54 6.88 20.40
CA ASP A 84 12.99 7.14 20.49
C ASP A 84 13.48 8.12 19.39
N LEU A 85 12.74 8.22 18.29
CA LEU A 85 13.10 9.05 17.15
C LEU A 85 12.58 10.50 17.23
N GLY A 86 11.93 10.89 18.31
CA GLY A 86 11.49 12.27 18.56
C GLY A 86 12.65 13.29 18.58
N ALA A 87 13.89 12.82 18.75
CA ALA A 87 15.12 13.62 18.77
C ALA A 87 15.84 13.73 17.40
N THR A 88 15.31 13.13 16.32
CA THR A 88 15.97 13.18 15.01
C THR A 88 15.65 14.47 14.26
N ALA A 89 16.66 15.04 13.59
CA ALA A 89 16.54 16.27 12.80
C ALA A 89 15.65 16.13 11.54
N VAL A 90 15.23 14.90 11.17
CA VAL A 90 14.43 14.66 9.97
C VAL A 90 12.93 14.78 10.30
N PRO A 91 12.20 15.68 9.61
CA PRO A 91 10.75 15.84 9.81
C PRO A 91 9.98 14.53 9.64
N ARG A 92 8.93 14.33 10.45
CA ARG A 92 8.10 13.11 10.40
C ARG A 92 7.52 12.87 9.00
N TRP A 93 7.04 13.92 8.34
CA TRP A 93 6.42 13.80 7.02
C TRP A 93 7.39 13.24 5.97
N VAL A 94 8.69 13.61 6.00
CA VAL A 94 9.70 13.09 5.08
C VAL A 94 9.90 11.58 5.29
N ARG A 95 10.06 11.15 6.54
CA ARG A 95 10.24 9.73 6.88
C ARG A 95 9.03 8.89 6.46
N GLN A 96 7.83 9.36 6.77
CA GLN A 96 6.60 8.68 6.43
C GLN A 96 6.37 8.63 4.91
N SER A 97 6.63 9.72 4.20
CA SER A 97 6.52 9.75 2.73
C SER A 97 7.49 8.77 2.07
N LEU A 98 8.74 8.70 2.55
CA LEU A 98 9.71 7.74 2.03
C LEU A 98 9.30 6.29 2.29
N ARG A 99 8.71 5.98 3.47
CA ARG A 99 8.15 4.66 3.77
C ARG A 99 6.97 4.33 2.84
N CYS A 100 6.07 5.29 2.62
CA CYS A 100 4.96 5.13 1.65
C CYS A 100 5.49 4.82 0.25
N LEU A 101 6.51 5.56 -0.21
CA LEU A 101 7.10 5.37 -1.53
C LEU A 101 7.79 4.01 -1.66
N LEU A 102 8.58 3.61 -0.66
CA LEU A 102 9.29 2.33 -0.69
C LEU A 102 8.32 1.15 -0.66
N ALA A 103 7.42 1.11 0.31
CA ALA A 103 6.49 0.00 0.46
C ALA A 103 5.40 0.01 -0.63
N GLY A 104 4.86 1.18 -0.96
CA GLY A 104 3.89 1.33 -2.04
C GLY A 104 4.49 1.01 -3.40
N GLY A 105 5.70 1.50 -3.70
CA GLY A 105 6.42 1.16 -4.92
C GLY A 105 6.70 -0.33 -5.06
N THR A 106 7.09 -0.99 -3.95
CA THR A 106 7.28 -2.44 -3.93
C THR A 106 5.96 -3.18 -4.18
N ALA A 107 4.85 -2.76 -3.55
CA ALA A 107 3.54 -3.37 -3.78
C ALA A 107 3.08 -3.23 -5.24
N VAL A 108 3.28 -2.05 -5.84
CA VAL A 108 3.00 -1.82 -7.27
C VAL A 108 3.87 -2.71 -8.14
N ALA A 109 5.16 -2.84 -7.87
CA ALA A 109 6.06 -3.71 -8.63
C ALA A 109 5.64 -5.18 -8.54
N VAL A 110 5.28 -5.66 -7.35
CA VAL A 110 4.75 -7.02 -7.14
C VAL A 110 3.46 -7.22 -7.91
N TRP A 111 2.54 -6.26 -7.84
CA TRP A 111 1.27 -6.34 -8.55
C TRP A 111 1.46 -6.35 -10.08
N LEU A 112 2.35 -5.52 -10.63
CA LEU A 112 2.70 -5.52 -12.04
C LEU A 112 3.34 -6.84 -12.47
N GLY A 113 4.18 -7.45 -11.62
CA GLY A 113 4.74 -8.79 -11.85
C GLY A 113 3.66 -9.85 -11.90
N ALA A 114 2.73 -9.83 -10.92
CA ALA A 114 1.56 -10.72 -10.88
C ALA A 114 0.66 -10.53 -12.12
N PHE A 115 0.44 -9.27 -12.51
CA PHE A 115 -0.32 -8.91 -13.70
C PHE A 115 0.32 -9.44 -14.98
N SER A 116 1.64 -9.25 -15.15
CA SER A 116 2.39 -9.77 -16.31
C SER A 116 2.33 -11.29 -16.38
N TYR A 117 2.41 -11.96 -15.22
CA TYR A 117 2.26 -13.41 -15.15
C TYR A 117 0.85 -13.86 -15.51
N ALA A 118 -0.20 -13.17 -14.99
CA ALA A 118 -1.58 -13.46 -15.36
C ALA A 118 -1.82 -13.29 -16.87
N LEU A 119 -1.28 -12.22 -17.47
CA LEU A 119 -1.35 -11.99 -18.92
C LEU A 119 -0.75 -13.14 -19.72
N SER A 120 0.41 -13.68 -19.31
CA SER A 120 1.06 -14.79 -20.00
C SER A 120 0.27 -16.10 -19.96
N ARG A 121 -0.74 -16.18 -19.09
CA ARG A 121 -1.62 -17.33 -18.92
C ARG A 121 -3.00 -17.18 -19.54
N LEU A 122 -3.35 -15.98 -20.03
CA LEU A 122 -4.61 -15.75 -20.73
C LEU A 122 -4.58 -16.37 -22.13
N PRO A 123 -5.71 -16.81 -22.67
CA PRO A 123 -5.83 -17.22 -24.07
C PRO A 123 -5.43 -16.09 -25.03
N ASP A 124 -4.82 -16.45 -26.17
CA ASP A 124 -4.44 -15.48 -27.19
C ASP A 124 -5.62 -14.62 -27.66
N GLY A 125 -5.37 -13.32 -27.81
CA GLY A 125 -6.39 -12.38 -28.23
C GLY A 125 -7.36 -11.90 -27.13
N THR A 126 -7.18 -12.33 -25.87
CA THR A 126 -7.99 -11.84 -24.76
C THR A 126 -7.65 -10.39 -24.45
N LEU A 127 -8.64 -9.49 -24.59
CA LEU A 127 -8.50 -8.10 -24.16
C LEU A 127 -8.57 -8.03 -22.62
N PHE A 128 -7.52 -7.50 -22.01
CA PHE A 128 -7.45 -7.37 -20.55
C PHE A 128 -7.20 -5.89 -20.19
N PRO A 129 -8.05 -5.25 -19.36
CA PRO A 129 -8.04 -3.81 -19.13
C PRO A 129 -6.98 -3.39 -18.14
N VAL A 130 -5.75 -3.22 -18.61
CA VAL A 130 -4.58 -2.86 -17.78
C VAL A 130 -4.79 -1.55 -17.02
N GLY A 131 -5.23 -0.52 -17.74
CA GLY A 131 -5.40 0.83 -17.17
C GLY A 131 -6.43 0.87 -16.05
N ASP A 132 -7.57 0.21 -16.26
CA ASP A 132 -8.67 0.18 -15.32
C ASP A 132 -8.28 -0.53 -14.02
N LEU A 133 -7.64 -1.70 -14.14
CA LEU A 133 -7.17 -2.45 -12.98
C LEU A 133 -6.05 -1.74 -12.22
N LEU A 134 -5.20 -0.99 -12.92
CA LEU A 134 -4.17 -0.18 -12.29
C LEU A 134 -4.80 0.97 -11.47
N ILE A 135 -5.87 1.60 -11.95
CA ILE A 135 -6.61 2.63 -11.21
C ILE A 135 -7.25 2.03 -9.96
N GLU A 136 -7.92 0.87 -10.08
CA GLU A 136 -8.50 0.16 -8.92
C GLU A 136 -7.41 -0.17 -7.87
N MET A 137 -6.27 -0.70 -8.31
CA MET A 137 -5.15 -1.02 -7.42
C MET A 137 -4.58 0.24 -6.76
N ALA A 138 -4.38 1.31 -7.53
CA ALA A 138 -3.89 2.58 -7.00
C ALA A 138 -4.85 3.17 -5.96
N ALA A 139 -6.16 3.11 -6.20
CA ALA A 139 -7.16 3.55 -5.23
C ALA A 139 -7.10 2.74 -3.93
N CYS A 140 -7.05 1.40 -4.02
CA CYS A 140 -6.90 0.52 -2.85
C CYS A 140 -5.62 0.84 -2.05
N LEU A 141 -4.50 1.03 -2.74
CA LEU A 141 -3.22 1.39 -2.12
C LEU A 141 -3.30 2.75 -1.42
N GLY A 142 -3.88 3.75 -2.09
CA GLY A 142 -4.06 5.09 -1.54
C GLY A 142 -4.93 5.09 -0.28
N ILE A 143 -6.05 4.36 -0.29
CA ILE A 143 -6.94 4.18 0.86
C ILE A 143 -6.20 3.55 2.04
N ALA A 144 -5.47 2.45 1.80
CA ALA A 144 -4.72 1.76 2.84
C ALA A 144 -3.66 2.65 3.49
N LEU A 145 -2.88 3.35 2.67
CA LEU A 145 -1.85 4.28 3.15
C LEU A 145 -2.44 5.47 3.91
N ALA A 146 -3.53 6.06 3.42
CA ALA A 146 -4.20 7.17 4.07
C ALA A 146 -4.81 6.75 5.41
N ALA A 147 -5.47 5.60 5.45
CA ALA A 147 -6.00 5.01 6.68
C ALA A 147 -4.89 4.71 7.69
N ALA A 148 -3.77 4.13 7.24
CA ALA A 148 -2.62 3.84 8.10
C ALA A 148 -1.97 5.13 8.63
N ALA A 149 -1.73 6.13 7.76
CA ALA A 149 -1.18 7.43 8.17
C ALA A 149 -2.07 8.15 9.19
N THR A 150 -3.38 7.95 9.10
CA THR A 150 -4.34 8.47 10.07
C THR A 150 -4.33 7.66 11.36
N ALA A 151 -4.37 6.34 11.26
CA ALA A 151 -4.43 5.44 12.41
C ALA A 151 -3.21 5.57 13.34
N VAL A 152 -2.00 5.76 12.78
CA VAL A 152 -0.77 5.96 13.57
C VAL A 152 -0.75 7.27 14.39
N ARG A 153 -1.75 8.14 14.21
CA ARG A 153 -1.93 9.33 15.04
C ARG A 153 -2.68 9.03 16.34
N PHE A 154 -3.50 7.98 16.33
CA PHE A 154 -4.43 7.65 17.44
C PHE A 154 -4.07 6.33 18.13
N ALA A 155 -3.38 5.43 17.43
CA ALA A 155 -2.98 4.13 17.94
C ALA A 155 -1.50 3.88 17.67
N SER A 156 -0.87 3.05 18.47
CA SER A 156 0.55 2.70 18.35
C SER A 156 0.74 1.29 17.78
N GLY A 157 1.88 1.08 17.16
CA GLY A 157 2.31 -0.23 16.73
C GLY A 157 1.34 -0.92 15.75
N ARG A 158 1.23 -2.23 15.86
CA ARG A 158 0.39 -3.05 14.97
C ARG A 158 -1.11 -2.74 15.03
N GLN A 159 -1.60 -2.16 16.12
CA GLN A 159 -3.01 -1.78 16.23
C GLN A 159 -3.39 -0.74 15.19
N ALA A 160 -2.51 0.22 14.90
CA ALA A 160 -2.74 1.21 13.86
C ALA A 160 -2.85 0.58 12.47
N ALA A 161 -1.95 -0.37 12.14
CA ALA A 161 -2.02 -1.08 10.87
C ALA A 161 -3.29 -1.93 10.76
N MET A 162 -3.66 -2.65 11.81
CA MET A 162 -4.89 -3.44 11.84
C MET A 162 -6.14 -2.57 11.64
N ALA A 163 -6.19 -1.40 12.29
CA ALA A 163 -7.28 -0.45 12.10
C ALA A 163 -7.36 0.03 10.63
N ALA A 164 -6.22 0.30 9.98
CA ALA A 164 -6.18 0.69 8.59
C ALA A 164 -6.66 -0.43 7.66
N VAL A 165 -6.26 -1.68 7.92
CA VAL A 165 -6.74 -2.86 7.18
C VAL A 165 -8.26 -3.00 7.31
N VAL A 166 -8.80 -2.87 8.51
CA VAL A 166 -10.25 -2.93 8.75
C VAL A 166 -10.99 -1.83 7.97
N VAL A 167 -10.48 -0.60 7.98
CA VAL A 167 -11.06 0.51 7.21
C VAL A 167 -11.03 0.20 5.71
N GLN A 168 -9.90 -0.26 5.18
CA GLN A 168 -9.77 -0.60 3.76
C GLN A 168 -10.73 -1.73 3.36
N LEU A 169 -10.71 -2.84 4.09
CA LEU A 169 -11.58 -3.99 3.79
C LEU A 169 -13.05 -3.62 3.96
N GLY A 170 -13.40 -2.81 4.96
CA GLY A 170 -14.75 -2.29 5.14
C GLY A 170 -15.22 -1.45 3.97
N LEU A 171 -14.37 -0.56 3.44
CA LEU A 171 -14.68 0.24 2.26
C LEU A 171 -14.80 -0.62 1.01
N VAL A 172 -13.89 -1.57 0.77
CA VAL A 172 -13.99 -2.52 -0.35
C VAL A 172 -15.27 -3.33 -0.25
N LEU A 173 -15.59 -3.88 0.92
CA LEU A 173 -16.81 -4.63 1.14
C LEU A 173 -18.06 -3.76 0.89
N ALA A 174 -18.06 -2.52 1.39
CA ALA A 174 -19.16 -1.58 1.15
C ALA A 174 -19.38 -1.33 -0.35
N THR A 175 -18.29 -1.20 -1.14
CA THR A 175 -18.39 -1.00 -2.60
C THR A 175 -18.84 -2.26 -3.35
N ILE A 176 -18.55 -3.46 -2.82
CA ILE A 176 -19.02 -4.73 -3.39
C ILE A 176 -20.53 -4.93 -3.12
N LEU A 177 -21.00 -4.48 -1.95
CA LEU A 177 -22.42 -4.61 -1.54
C LEU A 177 -23.34 -3.56 -2.17
N LEU A 178 -22.83 -2.66 -3.00
CA LEU A 178 -23.65 -1.69 -3.72
C LEU A 178 -24.63 -2.38 -4.67
N PRO A 179 -25.83 -1.80 -4.86
CA PRO A 179 -26.80 -2.31 -5.83
C PRO A 179 -26.20 -2.40 -7.24
N GLU A 180 -26.77 -3.28 -8.09
CA GLU A 180 -26.25 -3.49 -9.44
C GLU A 180 -26.16 -2.23 -10.30
N GLN A 181 -27.04 -1.26 -10.06
CA GLN A 181 -27.05 0.01 -10.79
C GLN A 181 -25.84 0.91 -10.54
N VAL A 182 -25.16 0.72 -9.43
CA VAL A 182 -23.96 1.49 -9.01
C VAL A 182 -22.79 0.57 -8.69
N ARG A 183 -22.74 -0.62 -9.30
CA ARG A 183 -21.67 -1.60 -9.05
C ARG A 183 -20.32 -1.04 -9.49
N LEU A 184 -19.42 -0.89 -8.54
CA LEU A 184 -18.06 -0.38 -8.76
C LEU A 184 -17.06 -1.47 -9.16
N TRP A 185 -17.45 -2.75 -9.07
CA TRP A 185 -16.64 -3.91 -9.41
C TRP A 185 -17.35 -4.77 -10.47
N PRO A 186 -17.45 -4.31 -11.73
CA PRO A 186 -18.12 -5.06 -12.78
C PRO A 186 -17.39 -6.39 -13.04
N PRO A 187 -18.10 -7.50 -13.26
CA PRO A 187 -17.50 -8.84 -13.30
C PRO A 187 -16.69 -9.11 -14.57
N THR A 188 -16.99 -8.42 -15.66
CA THR A 188 -16.32 -8.64 -16.96
C THR A 188 -16.10 -7.34 -17.72
N CYS A 189 -15.03 -7.29 -18.53
CA CYS A 189 -14.84 -6.25 -19.52
C CYS A 189 -15.97 -6.26 -20.55
N GLY A 190 -16.57 -5.09 -20.82
CA GLY A 190 -17.72 -4.98 -21.74
C GLY A 190 -19.09 -5.14 -21.06
N PHE A 191 -19.13 -5.35 -19.75
CA PHE A 191 -20.38 -5.19 -19.00
C PHE A 191 -20.84 -3.73 -19.09
N GLY A 192 -22.14 -3.47 -19.32
CA GLY A 192 -22.67 -2.13 -19.66
C GLY A 192 -22.32 -0.97 -18.71
N TYR A 193 -21.90 -1.29 -17.48
CA TYR A 193 -21.46 -0.29 -16.48
C TYR A 193 -19.93 -0.25 -16.28
N TRP A 194 -19.14 -0.93 -17.12
CA TRP A 194 -17.69 -0.99 -16.98
C TRP A 194 -17.04 0.38 -17.03
N ASP A 195 -17.30 1.13 -18.10
CA ASP A 195 -16.72 2.45 -18.32
C ASP A 195 -17.14 3.46 -17.24
N GLN A 196 -18.41 3.43 -16.82
CA GLN A 196 -18.91 4.30 -15.76
C GLN A 196 -18.24 4.02 -14.41
N ALA A 197 -18.05 2.73 -14.06
CA ALA A 197 -17.36 2.33 -12.84
C ALA A 197 -15.90 2.83 -12.85
N HIS A 198 -15.20 2.71 -13.97
CA HIS A 198 -13.80 3.13 -14.07
C HIS A 198 -13.62 4.64 -14.17
N GLN A 199 -14.56 5.37 -14.81
CA GLN A 199 -14.61 6.83 -14.72
C GLN A 199 -14.81 7.30 -13.27
N PHE A 200 -15.65 6.62 -12.49
CA PHE A 200 -15.82 6.90 -11.08
C PHE A 200 -14.52 6.65 -10.30
N TRP A 201 -13.87 5.48 -10.51
CA TRP A 201 -12.58 5.18 -9.89
C TRP A 201 -11.52 6.21 -10.23
N LEU A 202 -11.43 6.63 -11.49
CA LEU A 202 -10.49 7.66 -11.94
C LEU A 202 -10.76 8.99 -11.24
N ALA A 203 -12.02 9.42 -11.17
CA ALA A 203 -12.41 10.68 -10.52
C ALA A 203 -12.15 10.66 -9.00
N MET A 204 -12.33 9.51 -8.35
CA MET A 204 -12.18 9.34 -6.90
C MET A 204 -10.74 9.02 -6.48
N SER A 205 -9.89 8.49 -7.36
CA SER A 205 -8.52 8.08 -7.04
C SER A 205 -7.63 9.18 -6.43
N PRO A 206 -7.75 10.49 -6.74
CA PRO A 206 -6.96 11.53 -6.10
C PRO A 206 -7.31 11.74 -4.62
N LEU A 207 -8.53 11.41 -4.18
CA LEU A 207 -9.00 11.69 -2.82
C LEU A 207 -8.19 10.94 -1.74
N PRO A 208 -7.92 9.63 -1.85
CA PRO A 208 -7.07 8.94 -0.88
C PRO A 208 -5.66 9.53 -0.79
N TYR A 209 -5.09 9.99 -1.89
CA TYR A 209 -3.77 10.60 -1.89
C TYR A 209 -3.77 12.02 -1.30
N ALA A 210 -4.82 12.81 -1.55
CA ALA A 210 -5.02 14.08 -0.88
C ALA A 210 -5.19 13.88 0.64
N TRP A 211 -5.99 12.90 1.05
CA TRP A 211 -6.14 12.50 2.45
C TRP A 211 -4.80 12.05 3.05
N LEU A 212 -4.03 11.20 2.35
CA LEU A 212 -2.69 10.78 2.77
C LEU A 212 -1.79 12.01 2.99
N GLY A 213 -1.76 12.95 2.04
CA GLY A 213 -0.97 14.18 2.14
C GLY A 213 -1.35 15.01 3.36
N LEU A 214 -2.64 15.11 3.71
CA LEU A 214 -3.11 15.78 4.92
C LEU A 214 -2.72 14.99 6.19
N ALA A 215 -2.83 13.66 6.15
CA ALA A 215 -2.49 12.80 7.26
C ALA A 215 -0.98 12.76 7.56
N LEU A 216 -0.12 12.98 6.58
CA LEU A 216 1.33 13.02 6.76
C LEU A 216 1.84 14.36 7.31
N ARG A 217 1.05 15.44 7.25
CA ARG A 217 1.48 16.76 7.75
C ARG A 217 1.79 16.70 9.24
N ASP A 218 2.85 17.40 9.62
CA ASP A 218 3.17 17.61 11.02
C ASP A 218 2.09 18.49 11.66
N LEU A 219 1.48 18.02 12.74
CA LEU A 219 0.61 18.85 13.55
C LEU A 219 1.51 19.89 14.23
N ARG A 220 1.37 21.14 13.84
CA ARG A 220 1.96 22.25 14.64
C ARG A 220 1.28 22.19 16.01
N ARG A 221 2.03 21.78 17.01
CA ARG A 221 1.70 22.01 18.41
C ARG A 221 2.21 23.38 18.82
#